data_916cb7938621cef8d0315000c0c4ca2e
#
_entry.id   916cb7938621cef8d0315000c0c4ca2e
#
_cell.length_a   1.000
_cell.length_b   1.000
_cell.length_c   1.000
_cell.angle_alpha   90.00
_cell.angle_beta   90.00
_cell.angle_gamma   90.00
#
_symmetry.space_group_name_H-M   'P 1'
#
loop_
_entity.id
_entity.type
_entity.pdbx_description
1 polymer ?
#
loop_
_entity_poly.entity_id
_entity_poly.type
_entity_poly.pdbx_seq_one_letter_code
_entity_poly.pdbx_strand_id
1 'polypeptide(L)'
;MRTYDVQITNMRTNESVFLAGSKQGLSHLTPPLKGFGDPDVRNSQYVFSGADGGSVDEQFYGVRQIPLSFFVAVEHDGKLAEMHAEMAKIARTIKIRDKLRVQLFTPTGRVYQTITKLTQPLDPKIEWPLIADYDIELVAGDPRMYDYTDGAAQRITLERPRDGGLLWNPTGLLWERDGLHWVAGGGLNHAINDGNTYVWPTITISGKVTNPTVSNQTTGEMLALNISTTDSDTIVFDTYNREVTLNGVGIDNNLTSSQYWRLVPGLNELIFNTSNSADTGTAIVEWYNGYTGVA
;
A
#
# COMPACT_ATOMS: atom_id res chain seq x y z
N MET A 1 5.98 22.47 20.03
CA MET A 1 6.76 21.28 19.69
C MET A 1 5.85 20.41 18.82
N ARG A 2 6.23 20.04 17.61
CA ARG A 2 5.42 19.13 16.79
C ARG A 2 5.51 17.73 17.40
N THR A 3 4.39 17.06 17.57
CA THR A 3 4.28 15.74 18.19
C THR A 3 3.82 14.72 17.15
N TYR A 4 3.92 13.46 17.48
CA TYR A 4 3.27 12.40 16.71
C TYR A 4 1.79 12.38 17.05
N ASP A 5 0.94 12.32 16.04
CA ASP A 5 -0.50 12.18 16.19
C ASP A 5 -0.95 10.89 15.47
N VAL A 6 -2.04 10.29 15.93
CA VAL A 6 -2.59 9.08 15.33
C VAL A 6 -4.07 9.30 15.00
N GLN A 7 -4.45 8.96 13.78
CA GLN A 7 -5.85 8.91 13.38
C GLN A 7 -6.26 7.47 13.10
N ILE A 8 -7.38 7.05 13.68
CA ILE A 8 -7.97 5.74 13.43
C ILE A 8 -9.29 5.96 12.70
N THR A 9 -9.41 5.41 11.50
CA THR A 9 -10.61 5.52 10.67
C THR A 9 -11.23 4.14 10.45
N ASN A 10 -12.50 3.98 10.75
CA ASN A 10 -13.25 2.78 10.43
C ASN A 10 -13.55 2.77 8.92
N MET A 11 -13.04 1.78 8.21
CA MET A 11 -13.17 1.71 6.74
C MET A 11 -14.59 1.38 6.25
N ARG A 12 -15.46 0.89 7.13
CA ARG A 12 -16.86 0.59 6.79
C ARG A 12 -17.78 1.80 6.96
N THR A 13 -17.58 2.59 8.04
CA THR A 13 -18.45 3.73 8.37
C THR A 13 -17.85 5.07 7.95
N ASN A 14 -16.55 5.08 7.64
CA ASN A 14 -15.73 6.27 7.39
C ASN A 14 -15.69 7.26 8.58
N GLU A 15 -16.11 6.83 9.77
CA GLU A 15 -15.94 7.60 11.00
C GLU A 15 -14.47 7.54 11.44
N SER A 16 -13.95 8.63 12.00
CA SER A 16 -12.56 8.70 12.46
C SER A 16 -12.43 9.30 13.85
N VAL A 17 -11.45 8.82 14.59
CA VAL A 17 -10.99 9.35 15.87
C VAL A 17 -9.57 9.87 15.70
N PHE A 18 -9.31 11.06 16.17
CA PHE A 18 -7.99 11.68 16.16
C PHE A 18 -7.42 11.70 17.58
N LEU A 19 -6.25 11.08 17.74
CA LEU A 19 -5.54 10.96 18.99
C LEU A 19 -4.33 11.91 18.92
N ALA A 20 -4.38 12.99 19.67
CA ALA A 20 -3.34 14.01 19.65
C ALA A 20 -2.18 13.65 20.58
N GLY A 21 -0.97 13.77 20.11
CA GLY A 21 0.24 13.72 20.94
C GLY A 21 0.49 15.04 21.71
N SER A 22 -0.24 16.10 21.35
CA SER A 22 -0.24 17.38 22.03
C SER A 22 -1.49 17.55 22.89
N LYS A 23 -1.52 18.56 23.78
CA LYS A 23 -2.69 18.86 24.64
C LYS A 23 -3.85 19.53 23.90
N GLN A 24 -4.00 19.30 22.59
CA GLN A 24 -5.11 19.83 21.79
C GLN A 24 -6.18 18.75 21.56
N GLY A 25 -7.43 19.07 21.83
CA GLY A 25 -8.56 18.13 21.68
C GLY A 25 -8.92 17.43 23.00
N LEU A 26 -9.81 16.45 22.90
CA LEU A 26 -10.29 15.66 24.05
C LEU A 26 -9.55 14.33 24.18
N SER A 27 -9.05 13.76 23.08
CA SER A 27 -8.40 12.45 23.03
C SER A 27 -6.89 12.63 22.88
N HIS A 28 -6.13 12.14 23.84
CA HIS A 28 -4.69 12.32 23.93
C HIS A 28 -3.93 11.00 23.94
N LEU A 29 -2.86 10.91 23.16
CA LEU A 29 -1.96 9.76 23.19
C LEU A 29 -1.14 9.74 24.48
N THR A 30 -0.98 8.53 25.03
CA THR A 30 -0.09 8.28 26.16
C THR A 30 1.24 7.74 25.65
N PRO A 31 2.37 8.42 25.85
CA PRO A 31 3.68 7.91 25.48
C PRO A 31 4.07 6.68 26.32
N PRO A 32 4.96 5.78 25.78
CA PRO A 32 5.59 5.83 24.47
C PRO A 32 4.72 5.22 23.37
N LEU A 33 4.76 5.79 22.15
CA LEU A 33 4.21 5.18 20.96
C LEU A 33 5.05 3.96 20.54
N LYS A 34 4.40 2.81 20.35
CA LYS A 34 5.04 1.55 19.96
C LYS A 34 4.37 0.96 18.73
N GLY A 35 5.05 0.01 18.06
CA GLY A 35 4.51 -0.71 16.91
C GLY A 35 4.70 0.00 15.55
N PHE A 36 5.35 1.17 15.54
CA PHE A 36 5.66 1.93 14.32
C PHE A 36 7.10 1.73 13.83
N GLY A 37 7.96 1.05 14.60
CA GLY A 37 9.27 0.57 14.15
C GLY A 37 9.14 -0.70 13.30
N ASP A 38 10.26 -1.43 13.13
CA ASP A 38 10.21 -2.71 12.42
C ASP A 38 9.32 -3.73 13.13
N PRO A 39 8.57 -4.55 12.37
CA PRO A 39 7.76 -5.61 12.93
C PRO A 39 8.63 -6.73 13.50
N ASP A 40 8.03 -7.61 14.31
CA ASP A 40 8.70 -8.79 14.82
C ASP A 40 9.19 -9.68 13.67
N VAL A 41 10.38 -10.26 13.85
CA VAL A 41 11.01 -11.17 12.88
C VAL A 41 10.70 -12.61 13.26
N ARG A 42 10.23 -13.37 12.28
CA ARG A 42 10.09 -14.82 12.38
C ARG A 42 11.28 -15.49 11.72
N ASN A 43 12.00 -16.32 12.47
CA ASN A 43 13.12 -17.12 11.99
C ASN A 43 13.09 -18.51 12.63
N SER A 44 13.75 -19.46 11.99
CA SER A 44 14.10 -20.74 12.57
C SER A 44 15.61 -20.82 12.79
N GLN A 45 16.01 -21.37 13.90
CA GLN A 45 17.42 -21.57 14.25
C GLN A 45 17.65 -23.04 14.53
N TYR A 46 18.73 -23.58 13.95
CA TYR A 46 19.17 -24.95 14.21
C TYR A 46 20.53 -24.91 14.88
N VAL A 47 20.64 -25.57 16.02
CA VAL A 47 21.90 -25.74 16.74
C VAL A 47 22.55 -27.05 16.30
N PHE A 48 23.85 -27.00 15.95
CA PHE A 48 24.58 -28.19 15.56
C PHE A 48 24.81 -29.10 16.78
N SER A 49 24.43 -30.39 16.63
CA SER A 49 24.67 -31.37 17.68
C SER A 49 26.14 -31.76 17.69
N GLY A 50 26.85 -31.47 18.79
CA GLY A 50 28.25 -31.87 18.99
C GLY A 50 29.30 -30.90 18.36
N ALA A 51 28.88 -29.71 17.95
CA ALA A 51 29.79 -28.66 17.48
C ALA A 51 29.28 -27.29 17.94
N ASP A 52 30.19 -26.31 18.02
CA ASP A 52 29.81 -24.93 18.29
C ASP A 52 29.08 -24.31 17.12
N GLY A 53 28.04 -23.52 17.41
CA GLY A 53 27.27 -22.76 16.43
C GLY A 53 25.99 -23.45 15.95
N GLY A 54 25.42 -22.88 14.88
CA GLY A 54 24.15 -23.30 14.30
C GLY A 54 23.91 -22.62 12.95
N SER A 55 22.77 -22.90 12.33
CA SER A 55 22.27 -22.23 11.13
C SER A 55 21.05 -21.39 11.49
N VAL A 56 20.92 -20.25 10.85
CA VAL A 56 19.72 -19.38 10.90
C VAL A 56 19.10 -19.37 9.51
N ASP A 57 17.84 -19.79 9.43
CA ASP A 57 17.08 -19.79 8.18
C ASP A 57 16.72 -18.38 7.73
N GLU A 58 16.05 -18.27 6.57
CA GLU A 58 15.49 -17.02 6.08
C GLU A 58 14.59 -16.37 7.12
N GLN A 59 14.71 -15.06 7.21
CA GLN A 59 13.95 -14.23 8.15
C GLN A 59 12.78 -13.59 7.44
N PHE A 60 11.60 -13.66 8.07
CA PHE A 60 10.38 -13.03 7.59
C PHE A 60 9.80 -12.12 8.65
N TYR A 61 9.24 -11.00 8.23
CA TYR A 61 8.44 -10.17 9.14
C TYR A 61 7.16 -10.89 9.56
N GLY A 62 6.83 -10.80 10.84
CA GLY A 62 5.56 -11.23 11.40
C GLY A 62 4.45 -10.22 11.11
N VAL A 63 3.29 -10.43 11.71
CA VAL A 63 2.23 -9.43 11.74
C VAL A 63 2.70 -8.21 12.55
N ARG A 64 2.26 -7.02 12.15
CA ARG A 64 2.56 -5.80 12.91
C ARG A 64 1.60 -5.64 14.07
N GLN A 65 2.12 -5.52 15.28
CA GLN A 65 1.37 -5.20 16.50
C GLN A 65 1.53 -3.71 16.80
N ILE A 66 0.43 -3.02 17.03
CA ILE A 66 0.40 -1.60 17.38
C ILE A 66 -0.38 -1.44 18.68
N PRO A 67 0.28 -1.54 19.84
CA PRO A 67 -0.32 -1.22 21.11
C PRO A 67 -0.45 0.31 21.23
N LEU A 68 -1.65 0.78 21.49
CA LEU A 68 -1.94 2.21 21.67
C LEU A 68 -2.61 2.43 23.02
N SER A 69 -2.01 3.29 23.81
CA SER A 69 -2.61 3.83 25.03
C SER A 69 -2.98 5.29 24.79
N PHE A 70 -4.19 5.65 25.14
CA PHE A 70 -4.68 7.03 25.04
C PHE A 70 -5.77 7.29 26.08
N PHE A 71 -6.04 8.55 26.35
CA PHE A 71 -7.10 8.94 27.28
C PHE A 71 -7.97 10.05 26.70
N VAL A 72 -9.19 10.09 27.16
CA VAL A 72 -10.14 11.18 26.93
C VAL A 72 -10.26 11.94 28.23
N ALA A 73 -9.99 13.24 28.20
CA ALA A 73 -10.05 14.08 29.39
C ALA A 73 -10.79 15.38 29.11
N VAL A 74 -11.47 15.89 30.16
CA VAL A 74 -12.09 17.21 30.17
C VAL A 74 -11.58 18.03 31.37
N GLU A 75 -11.56 19.35 31.23
CA GLU A 75 -10.96 20.23 32.22
C GLU A 75 -11.84 20.43 33.49
N HIS A 76 -13.15 20.24 33.35
CA HIS A 76 -14.11 20.43 34.45
C HIS A 76 -15.45 19.72 34.17
N ASP A 77 -16.25 19.50 35.20
CA ASP A 77 -17.50 18.75 35.18
C ASP A 77 -18.54 19.30 34.18
N GLY A 78 -18.53 20.60 33.88
CA GLY A 78 -19.44 21.18 32.88
C GLY A 78 -19.24 20.66 31.44
N LYS A 79 -18.13 19.95 31.17
CA LYS A 79 -17.80 19.36 29.88
C LYS A 79 -17.99 17.80 29.82
N LEU A 80 -18.60 17.20 30.82
CA LEU A 80 -18.84 15.76 30.88
C LEU A 80 -19.64 15.25 29.68
N ALA A 81 -20.60 16.03 29.17
CA ALA A 81 -21.35 15.67 27.99
C ALA A 81 -20.46 15.54 26.73
N GLU A 82 -19.44 16.42 26.60
CA GLU A 82 -18.45 16.35 25.51
C GLU A 82 -17.58 15.08 25.62
N MET A 83 -17.13 14.77 26.85
CA MET A 83 -16.39 13.54 27.13
C MET A 83 -17.19 12.29 26.75
N HIS A 84 -18.46 12.19 27.18
CA HIS A 84 -19.32 11.06 26.83
C HIS A 84 -19.59 10.98 25.34
N ALA A 85 -19.74 12.10 24.65
CA ALA A 85 -19.90 12.13 23.19
C ALA A 85 -18.65 11.61 22.48
N GLU A 86 -17.44 11.98 22.93
CA GLU A 86 -16.17 11.49 22.37
C GLU A 86 -15.98 9.99 22.66
N MET A 87 -16.27 9.52 23.89
CA MET A 87 -16.24 8.10 24.23
C MET A 87 -17.21 7.30 23.34
N ALA A 88 -18.42 7.80 23.12
CA ALA A 88 -19.39 7.17 22.22
C ALA A 88 -18.90 7.14 20.76
N LYS A 89 -18.21 8.19 20.30
CA LYS A 89 -17.58 8.24 18.98
C LYS A 89 -16.45 7.20 18.87
N ILE A 90 -15.58 7.08 19.87
CA ILE A 90 -14.53 6.06 19.93
C ILE A 90 -15.16 4.66 19.82
N ALA A 91 -16.20 4.37 20.61
CA ALA A 91 -16.89 3.07 20.60
C ALA A 91 -17.61 2.76 19.27
N ARG A 92 -18.06 3.78 18.51
CA ARG A 92 -18.62 3.59 17.17
C ARG A 92 -17.53 3.36 16.13
N THR A 93 -16.40 4.04 16.26
CA THR A 93 -15.30 4.00 15.27
C THR A 93 -14.46 2.74 15.42
N ILE A 94 -14.02 2.41 16.65
CA ILE A 94 -13.11 1.31 16.91
C ILE A 94 -13.89 0.07 17.31
N LYS A 95 -14.16 -0.82 16.34
CA LYS A 95 -14.97 -2.03 16.53
C LYS A 95 -14.23 -3.29 16.15
N ILE A 96 -14.48 -4.36 16.92
CA ILE A 96 -14.08 -5.71 16.52
C ILE A 96 -14.73 -6.07 15.18
N ARG A 97 -14.02 -6.81 14.33
CA ARG A 97 -14.37 -7.26 12.98
C ARG A 97 -14.27 -6.20 11.88
N ASP A 98 -14.28 -4.91 12.21
CA ASP A 98 -14.09 -3.87 11.20
C ASP A 98 -12.60 -3.71 10.85
N LYS A 99 -12.33 -3.36 9.59
CA LYS A 99 -10.99 -2.91 9.17
C LYS A 99 -10.82 -1.46 9.61
N LEU A 100 -9.71 -1.19 10.28
CA LEU A 100 -9.36 0.12 10.79
C LEU A 100 -8.11 0.62 10.06
N ARG A 101 -8.20 1.77 9.42
CA ARG A 101 -7.04 2.46 8.88
C ARG A 101 -6.39 3.25 10.02
N VAL A 102 -5.15 2.96 10.30
CA VAL A 102 -4.33 3.71 11.27
C VAL A 102 -3.38 4.59 10.49
N GLN A 103 -3.42 5.88 10.74
CA GLN A 103 -2.53 6.88 10.15
C GLN A 103 -1.69 7.51 11.24
N LEU A 104 -0.38 7.49 11.05
CA LEU A 104 0.59 8.15 11.92
C LEU A 104 1.06 9.45 11.27
N PHE A 105 0.80 10.57 11.91
CA PHE A 105 1.29 11.89 11.52
C PHE A 105 2.59 12.16 12.25
N THR A 106 3.67 12.39 11.50
CA THR A 106 4.99 12.63 12.07
C THR A 106 5.25 14.12 12.27
N PRO A 107 6.16 14.49 13.17
CA PRO A 107 6.57 15.90 13.36
C PRO A 107 7.18 16.52 12.09
N THR A 108 7.70 15.70 11.17
CA THR A 108 8.28 16.13 9.89
C THR A 108 7.23 16.43 8.82
N GLY A 109 5.95 16.11 9.08
CA GLY A 109 4.84 16.29 8.15
C GLY A 109 4.56 15.08 7.27
N ARG A 110 5.31 13.97 7.41
CA ARG A 110 4.99 12.72 6.73
C ARG A 110 3.81 12.01 7.40
N VAL A 111 3.02 11.35 6.59
CA VAL A 111 1.88 10.54 7.04
C VAL A 111 2.08 9.11 6.59
N TYR A 112 2.07 8.18 7.53
CA TYR A 112 2.16 6.75 7.25
C TYR A 112 0.86 6.07 7.62
N GLN A 113 0.44 5.09 6.83
CA GLN A 113 -0.80 4.35 7.09
C GLN A 113 -0.59 2.85 7.04
N THR A 114 -1.42 2.13 7.80
CA THR A 114 -1.59 0.68 7.71
C THR A 114 -3.03 0.30 8.00
N ILE A 115 -3.45 -0.88 7.54
CA ILE A 115 -4.79 -1.42 7.79
C ILE A 115 -4.69 -2.47 8.88
N THR A 116 -5.46 -2.26 9.93
CA THR A 116 -5.44 -3.09 11.14
C THR A 116 -6.81 -3.65 11.49
N LYS A 117 -6.81 -4.55 12.47
CA LYS A 117 -8.01 -4.98 13.19
C LYS A 117 -7.75 -4.89 14.69
N LEU A 118 -8.80 -4.61 15.44
CA LEU A 118 -8.77 -4.65 16.90
C LEU A 118 -8.74 -6.13 17.37
N THR A 119 -7.85 -6.44 18.31
CA THR A 119 -7.66 -7.82 18.81
C THR A 119 -8.50 -8.14 20.05
N GLN A 120 -8.86 -7.11 20.82
CA GLN A 120 -9.63 -7.26 22.06
C GLN A 120 -10.71 -6.17 22.15
N PRO A 121 -11.81 -6.40 22.91
CA PRO A 121 -12.85 -5.39 23.11
C PRO A 121 -12.29 -4.10 23.72
N LEU A 122 -12.94 -2.97 23.41
CA LEU A 122 -12.69 -1.72 24.11
C LEU A 122 -13.19 -1.86 25.57
N ASP A 123 -12.31 -1.60 26.51
CA ASP A 123 -12.61 -1.57 27.94
C ASP A 123 -12.02 -0.30 28.57
N PRO A 124 -12.76 0.83 28.52
CA PRO A 124 -12.28 2.08 29.08
C PRO A 124 -12.20 2.01 30.61
N LYS A 125 -11.06 2.36 31.16
CA LYS A 125 -10.87 2.56 32.60
C LYS A 125 -11.29 3.99 32.94
N ILE A 126 -12.42 4.15 33.60
CA ILE A 126 -12.95 5.47 33.95
C ILE A 126 -12.48 5.83 35.35
N GLU A 127 -11.61 6.81 35.45
CA GLU A 127 -11.21 7.43 36.71
C GLU A 127 -12.05 8.67 36.92
N TRP A 128 -12.81 8.63 38.04
CA TRP A 128 -13.77 9.68 38.39
C TRP A 128 -13.14 11.05 38.56
N PRO A 129 -13.80 12.12 38.04
CA PRO A 129 -14.94 12.09 37.09
C PRO A 129 -14.56 12.48 35.65
N LEU A 130 -13.29 12.80 35.34
CA LEU A 130 -12.87 13.63 34.19
C LEU A 130 -11.95 12.92 33.18
N ILE A 131 -11.57 11.66 33.44
CA ILE A 131 -10.61 10.93 32.62
C ILE A 131 -11.14 9.53 32.32
N ALA A 132 -11.02 9.13 31.06
CA ALA A 132 -11.24 7.76 30.60
C ALA A 132 -10.00 7.26 29.83
N ASP A 133 -9.32 6.27 30.40
CA ASP A 133 -8.13 5.65 29.80
C ASP A 133 -8.50 4.49 28.91
N TYR A 134 -7.81 4.35 27.79
CA TYR A 134 -7.96 3.27 26.84
C TYR A 134 -6.61 2.63 26.55
N ASP A 135 -6.55 1.31 26.67
CA ASP A 135 -5.45 0.48 26.20
C ASP A 135 -6.00 -0.43 25.12
N ILE A 136 -5.53 -0.27 23.87
CA ILE A 136 -5.98 -1.08 22.75
C ILE A 136 -4.80 -1.74 22.06
N GLU A 137 -5.03 -2.89 21.47
CA GLU A 137 -4.06 -3.55 20.61
C GLU A 137 -4.64 -3.75 19.23
N LEU A 138 -3.94 -3.19 18.23
CA LEU A 138 -4.27 -3.28 16.83
C LEU A 138 -3.25 -4.17 16.11
N VAL A 139 -3.73 -5.04 15.23
CA VAL A 139 -2.87 -5.95 14.46
C VAL A 139 -3.09 -5.73 12.98
N ALA A 140 -2.00 -5.49 12.25
CA ALA A 140 -1.97 -5.47 10.79
C ALA A 140 -1.41 -6.79 10.27
N GLY A 141 -2.13 -7.44 9.37
CA GLY A 141 -1.67 -8.64 8.69
C GLY A 141 -0.51 -8.34 7.72
N ASP A 142 -0.55 -7.19 7.08
CA ASP A 142 0.58 -6.66 6.32
C ASP A 142 1.52 -5.89 7.27
N PRO A 143 2.78 -6.33 7.39
CA PRO A 143 3.73 -5.69 8.31
C PRO A 143 4.19 -4.30 7.88
N ARG A 144 3.88 -3.86 6.65
CA ARG A 144 4.36 -2.61 6.08
C ARG A 144 3.55 -1.41 6.56
N MET A 145 4.24 -0.28 6.63
CA MET A 145 3.64 1.04 6.69
C MET A 145 3.74 1.68 5.30
N TYR A 146 2.68 2.31 4.85
CA TYR A 146 2.61 2.92 3.54
C TYR A 146 2.62 4.44 3.65
N ASP A 147 3.47 5.10 2.85
CA ASP A 147 3.49 6.57 2.78
C ASP A 147 2.17 7.08 2.18
N TYR A 148 1.50 7.93 2.93
CA TYR A 148 0.24 8.56 2.55
C TYR A 148 0.33 10.10 2.65
N THR A 149 1.52 10.65 2.60
CA THR A 149 1.78 12.08 2.80
C THR A 149 1.01 12.94 1.80
N ASP A 150 0.95 12.52 0.55
CA ASP A 150 0.22 13.23 -0.51
C ASP A 150 -1.28 12.89 -0.56
N GLY A 151 -1.76 12.01 0.32
CA GLY A 151 -3.16 11.58 0.36
C GLY A 151 -3.61 10.71 -0.81
N ALA A 152 -2.68 10.29 -1.69
CA ALA A 152 -2.96 9.49 -2.87
C ALA A 152 -1.85 8.44 -3.11
N ALA A 153 -2.20 7.40 -3.86
CA ALA A 153 -1.23 6.44 -4.38
C ALA A 153 -0.34 7.11 -5.45
N GLN A 154 0.91 6.68 -5.50
CA GLN A 154 1.75 6.92 -6.66
C GLN A 154 1.16 6.17 -7.85
N ARG A 155 1.24 6.74 -9.05
CA ARG A 155 0.68 6.13 -10.24
C ARG A 155 1.51 6.42 -11.49
N ILE A 156 1.54 5.45 -12.38
CA ILE A 156 2.14 5.60 -13.70
C ILE A 156 1.22 4.96 -14.74
N THR A 157 1.10 5.61 -15.89
CA THR A 157 0.45 5.02 -17.06
C THR A 157 1.53 4.36 -17.89
N LEU A 158 1.37 3.07 -18.17
CA LEU A 158 2.28 2.32 -19.01
C LEU A 158 1.86 2.50 -20.47
N GLU A 159 2.77 3.02 -21.26
CA GLU A 159 2.62 3.04 -22.70
C GLU A 159 3.11 1.72 -23.28
N ARG A 160 2.39 1.24 -24.30
CA ARG A 160 2.86 0.07 -25.05
C ARG A 160 4.12 0.42 -25.85
N PRO A 161 5.03 -0.54 -26.03
CA PRO A 161 6.08 -0.39 -27.03
C PRO A 161 5.43 -0.07 -28.37
N ARG A 162 5.80 1.06 -28.95
CA ARG A 162 5.48 1.36 -30.34
C ARG A 162 6.62 0.82 -31.19
N ASP A 163 6.30 0.41 -32.40
CA ASP A 163 7.34 0.11 -33.38
C ASP A 163 8.23 1.35 -33.50
N GLY A 164 9.30 1.33 -32.74
CA GLY A 164 10.31 2.38 -32.74
C GLY A 164 11.50 1.91 -33.57
N GLY A 165 12.28 2.83 -34.04
CA GLY A 165 13.50 2.54 -34.79
C GLY A 165 13.69 3.48 -35.95
N LEU A 166 14.63 3.16 -36.78
CA LEU A 166 14.93 3.91 -37.99
C LEU A 166 13.90 3.57 -39.08
N LEU A 167 13.06 4.52 -39.45
CA LEU A 167 12.17 4.37 -40.61
C LEU A 167 12.99 4.41 -41.88
N TRP A 168 13.06 3.28 -42.57
CA TRP A 168 13.65 3.22 -43.93
C TRP A 168 12.62 3.69 -44.95
N ASN A 169 12.96 4.75 -45.66
CA ASN A 169 12.19 5.09 -46.84
C ASN A 169 12.49 4.06 -47.96
N PRO A 170 11.45 3.42 -48.56
CA PRO A 170 11.67 2.44 -49.63
C PRO A 170 12.41 2.99 -50.87
N THR A 171 12.55 4.30 -51.01
CA THR A 171 13.28 4.96 -52.09
C THR A 171 14.76 5.22 -51.80
N GLY A 172 15.29 4.77 -50.64
CA GLY A 172 16.68 4.94 -50.24
C GLY A 172 16.89 6.12 -49.26
N LEU A 173 17.97 6.02 -48.48
CA LEU A 173 18.37 7.02 -47.49
C LEU A 173 19.13 8.15 -48.21
N LEU A 174 18.57 9.33 -48.18
CA LEU A 174 19.27 10.57 -48.51
C LEU A 174 19.58 11.32 -47.20
N TRP A 175 20.81 11.25 -46.74
CA TRP A 175 21.29 11.83 -45.49
C TRP A 175 21.01 13.33 -45.31
N GLU A 176 20.86 14.03 -46.37
CA GLU A 176 20.79 15.50 -46.36
C GLU A 176 19.39 16.09 -46.55
N ARG A 177 18.40 15.29 -46.95
CA ARG A 177 17.08 15.82 -47.33
C ARG A 177 15.92 15.40 -46.46
N ASP A 178 15.93 14.22 -45.88
CA ASP A 178 14.77 13.65 -45.20
C ASP A 178 14.96 13.48 -43.71
N GLY A 179 16.00 13.97 -43.09
CA GLY A 179 16.28 13.88 -41.65
C GLY A 179 15.99 12.51 -41.10
N LEU A 180 16.98 11.82 -40.56
CA LEU A 180 16.74 10.56 -39.83
C LEU A 180 15.95 10.87 -38.57
N HIS A 181 14.68 10.51 -38.55
CA HIS A 181 13.86 10.60 -37.37
C HIS A 181 13.87 9.26 -36.62
N TRP A 182 14.49 9.26 -35.44
CA TRP A 182 14.29 8.20 -34.49
C TRP A 182 12.90 8.35 -33.91
N VAL A 183 12.00 7.43 -34.19
CA VAL A 183 10.78 7.32 -33.42
C VAL A 183 11.17 6.71 -32.08
N ALA A 184 10.97 7.46 -30.99
CA ALA A 184 11.18 6.94 -29.67
C ALA A 184 10.34 5.67 -29.51
N GLY A 185 10.99 4.53 -29.38
CA GLY A 185 10.32 3.29 -28.98
C GLY A 185 9.79 3.54 -27.59
N GLY A 186 8.48 3.80 -27.47
CA GLY A 186 7.80 3.81 -26.19
C GLY A 186 7.82 2.40 -25.59
N GLY A 187 7.67 2.28 -24.29
CA GLY A 187 7.44 0.97 -23.66
C GLY A 187 8.22 0.70 -22.39
N LEU A 188 9.35 1.35 -22.17
CA LEU A 188 9.99 1.32 -20.86
C LEU A 188 9.39 2.42 -19.98
N ASN A 189 8.69 1.99 -18.94
CA ASN A 189 8.09 2.89 -17.97
C ASN A 189 8.74 2.65 -16.61
N HIS A 190 9.06 3.70 -15.90
CA HIS A 190 9.80 3.64 -14.66
C HIS A 190 8.89 3.94 -13.48
N ALA A 191 8.70 2.94 -12.59
CA ALA A 191 8.04 3.11 -11.31
C ALA A 191 9.10 3.18 -10.20
N ILE A 192 9.06 4.21 -9.38
CA ILE A 192 10.03 4.40 -8.29
C ILE A 192 9.32 4.13 -6.96
N ASN A 193 9.79 3.12 -6.22
CA ASN A 193 9.39 2.87 -4.85
C ASN A 193 10.45 3.49 -3.93
N ASP A 194 10.17 4.67 -3.38
CA ASP A 194 11.07 5.39 -2.47
C ASP A 194 11.10 4.81 -1.04
N GLY A 195 10.36 3.72 -0.82
CA GLY A 195 10.35 3.01 0.45
C GLY A 195 11.60 2.15 0.68
N ASN A 196 11.69 1.56 1.87
CA ASN A 196 12.79 0.64 2.23
C ASN A 196 12.40 -0.84 2.09
N THR A 197 11.19 -1.15 1.66
CA THR A 197 10.69 -2.51 1.43
C THR A 197 9.90 -2.60 0.13
N TYR A 198 9.74 -3.83 -0.36
CA TYR A 198 8.93 -4.07 -1.55
C TYR A 198 7.43 -3.82 -1.28
N VAL A 199 6.71 -3.42 -2.31
CA VAL A 199 5.26 -3.18 -2.27
C VAL A 199 4.54 -3.91 -3.38
N TRP A 200 3.26 -4.18 -3.16
CA TRP A 200 2.39 -4.83 -4.11
C TRP A 200 1.52 -3.77 -4.82
N PRO A 201 1.74 -3.53 -6.12
CA PRO A 201 0.93 -2.56 -6.85
C PRO A 201 -0.44 -3.12 -7.23
N THR A 202 -1.37 -2.22 -7.48
CA THR A 202 -2.59 -2.53 -8.23
C THR A 202 -2.38 -2.14 -9.69
N ILE A 203 -2.75 -3.03 -10.63
CA ILE A 203 -2.59 -2.77 -12.05
C ILE A 203 -3.98 -2.76 -12.68
N THR A 204 -4.33 -1.65 -13.31
CA THR A 204 -5.62 -1.47 -14.00
C THR A 204 -5.38 -1.32 -15.49
N ILE A 205 -5.94 -2.25 -16.29
CA ILE A 205 -5.92 -2.18 -17.75
C ILE A 205 -7.31 -1.80 -18.22
N SER A 206 -7.41 -0.70 -18.97
CA SER A 206 -8.69 -0.19 -19.48
C SER A 206 -8.68 -0.13 -21.00
N GLY A 207 -9.82 -0.47 -21.61
CA GLY A 207 -10.03 -0.41 -23.05
C GLY A 207 -9.76 -1.71 -23.76
N LYS A 208 -9.70 -1.63 -25.09
CA LYS A 208 -9.53 -2.80 -25.97
C LYS A 208 -8.10 -3.31 -25.91
N VAL A 209 -7.94 -4.55 -25.45
CA VAL A 209 -6.67 -5.29 -25.42
C VAL A 209 -6.86 -6.75 -25.81
N THR A 210 -5.86 -7.33 -26.44
CA THR A 210 -5.81 -8.74 -26.83
C THR A 210 -4.59 -9.38 -26.19
N ASN A 211 -4.80 -10.39 -25.36
CA ASN A 211 -3.76 -11.11 -24.63
C ASN A 211 -2.76 -10.16 -23.93
N PRO A 212 -3.24 -9.31 -23.02
CA PRO A 212 -2.38 -8.32 -22.37
C PRO A 212 -1.34 -8.98 -21.48
N THR A 213 -0.15 -8.37 -21.44
CA THR A 213 0.95 -8.74 -20.56
C THR A 213 1.48 -7.51 -19.83
N VAL A 214 1.76 -7.66 -18.53
CA VAL A 214 2.44 -6.62 -17.75
C VAL A 214 3.61 -7.27 -17.01
N SER A 215 4.81 -6.81 -17.29
CA SER A 215 6.03 -7.35 -16.71
C SER A 215 6.83 -6.32 -15.95
N ASN A 216 7.48 -6.77 -14.87
CA ASN A 216 8.51 -6.03 -14.18
C ASN A 216 9.88 -6.60 -14.62
N GLN A 217 10.58 -5.85 -15.47
CA GLN A 217 11.88 -6.26 -16.00
C GLN A 217 12.96 -6.31 -14.93
N THR A 218 12.80 -5.51 -13.87
CA THR A 218 13.75 -5.49 -12.74
C THR A 218 13.72 -6.80 -11.96
N THR A 219 12.55 -7.44 -11.82
CA THR A 219 12.41 -8.74 -11.12
C THR A 219 12.34 -9.92 -12.09
N GLY A 220 12.13 -9.68 -13.38
CA GLY A 220 11.95 -10.72 -14.40
C GLY A 220 10.60 -11.44 -14.37
N GLU A 221 9.64 -10.92 -13.62
CA GLU A 221 8.32 -11.53 -13.39
C GLU A 221 7.27 -10.91 -14.31
N MET A 222 6.26 -11.70 -14.71
CA MET A 222 5.24 -11.30 -15.68
C MET A 222 3.84 -11.81 -15.29
N LEU A 223 2.85 -10.95 -15.49
CA LEU A 223 1.44 -11.30 -15.53
C LEU A 223 0.97 -11.31 -16.99
N ALA A 224 0.27 -12.35 -17.39
CA ALA A 224 -0.25 -12.49 -18.74
C ALA A 224 -1.63 -13.13 -18.75
N LEU A 225 -2.51 -12.64 -19.61
CA LEU A 225 -3.87 -13.15 -19.81
C LEU A 225 -4.08 -13.64 -21.24
N ASN A 226 -4.89 -14.67 -21.40
CA ASN A 226 -5.45 -15.07 -22.68
C ASN A 226 -6.91 -14.61 -22.75
N ILE A 227 -7.12 -13.36 -23.17
CA ILE A 227 -8.44 -12.72 -23.24
C ILE A 227 -8.42 -11.60 -24.28
N SER A 228 -9.59 -11.29 -24.81
CA SER A 228 -9.81 -10.07 -25.62
C SER A 228 -10.90 -9.23 -24.96
N THR A 229 -10.67 -7.93 -24.86
CA THR A 229 -11.59 -6.96 -24.26
C THR A 229 -12.10 -5.96 -25.29
N THR A 230 -13.12 -5.19 -24.88
CA THR A 230 -13.69 -4.07 -25.61
C THR A 230 -13.25 -2.74 -24.99
N ASP A 231 -13.61 -1.61 -25.62
CA ASP A 231 -13.23 -0.28 -25.12
C ASP A 231 -13.85 0.09 -23.76
N SER A 232 -14.94 -0.57 -23.36
CA SER A 232 -15.61 -0.34 -22.08
C SER A 232 -15.14 -1.24 -20.94
N ASP A 233 -14.27 -2.20 -21.24
CA ASP A 233 -13.85 -3.19 -20.26
C ASP A 233 -12.67 -2.70 -19.41
N THR A 234 -12.64 -3.20 -18.18
CA THR A 234 -11.55 -2.91 -17.23
C THR A 234 -11.10 -4.19 -16.56
N ILE A 235 -9.82 -4.49 -16.69
CA ILE A 235 -9.14 -5.58 -15.99
C ILE A 235 -8.40 -4.97 -14.80
N VAL A 236 -8.53 -5.59 -13.62
CA VAL A 236 -7.79 -5.18 -12.42
C VAL A 236 -7.03 -6.38 -11.87
N PHE A 237 -5.71 -6.23 -11.73
CA PHE A 237 -4.85 -7.15 -10.98
C PHE A 237 -4.61 -6.55 -9.58
N ASP A 238 -5.06 -7.24 -8.56
CA ASP A 238 -4.64 -7.03 -7.18
C ASP A 238 -3.46 -7.95 -6.90
N THR A 239 -2.25 -7.41 -6.96
CA THR A 239 -1.04 -8.25 -6.82
C THR A 239 -0.83 -8.71 -5.40
N TYR A 240 -1.37 -8.00 -4.40
CA TYR A 240 -1.30 -8.38 -2.99
C TYR A 240 -2.17 -9.60 -2.66
N ASN A 241 -3.43 -9.57 -3.11
CA ASN A 241 -4.38 -10.68 -2.92
C ASN A 241 -4.22 -11.79 -3.95
N ARG A 242 -3.44 -11.54 -5.02
CA ARG A 242 -3.24 -12.45 -6.16
C ARG A 242 -4.55 -12.77 -6.86
N GLU A 243 -5.30 -11.75 -7.16
CA GLU A 243 -6.59 -11.82 -7.84
C GLU A 243 -6.56 -11.03 -9.13
N VAL A 244 -7.28 -11.51 -10.15
CA VAL A 244 -7.54 -10.76 -11.37
C VAL A 244 -9.02 -10.74 -11.68
N THR A 245 -9.54 -9.55 -11.99
CA THR A 245 -10.96 -9.36 -12.32
C THR A 245 -11.15 -8.65 -13.64
N LEU A 246 -12.23 -8.98 -14.35
CA LEU A 246 -12.76 -8.24 -15.50
C LEU A 246 -14.10 -7.64 -15.07
N ASN A 247 -14.22 -6.33 -15.08
CA ASN A 247 -15.41 -5.61 -14.63
C ASN A 247 -15.92 -6.07 -13.25
N GLY A 248 -14.98 -6.39 -12.34
CA GLY A 248 -15.28 -6.87 -10.99
C GLY A 248 -15.59 -8.37 -10.86
N VAL A 249 -15.54 -9.12 -11.94
CA VAL A 249 -15.74 -10.59 -11.94
C VAL A 249 -14.39 -11.29 -12.07
N GLY A 250 -14.10 -12.27 -11.22
CA GLY A 250 -12.83 -13.01 -11.23
C GLY A 250 -12.62 -13.78 -12.55
N ILE A 251 -11.41 -13.67 -13.12
CA ILE A 251 -11.02 -14.29 -14.38
C ILE A 251 -9.69 -15.07 -14.28
N ASP A 252 -9.37 -15.61 -13.12
CA ASP A 252 -8.10 -16.31 -12.86
C ASP A 252 -7.84 -17.47 -13.84
N ASN A 253 -8.90 -18.10 -14.37
CA ASN A 253 -8.79 -19.15 -15.37
C ASN A 253 -8.20 -18.68 -16.72
N ASN A 254 -8.16 -17.39 -16.96
CA ASN A 254 -7.58 -16.79 -18.17
C ASN A 254 -6.09 -16.45 -18.02
N LEU A 255 -5.49 -16.64 -16.84
CA LEU A 255 -4.08 -16.42 -16.61
C LEU A 255 -3.23 -17.44 -17.37
N THR A 256 -2.30 -16.95 -18.18
CA THR A 256 -1.26 -17.75 -18.83
C THR A 256 0.09 -17.61 -18.14
N SER A 257 0.30 -16.50 -17.41
CA SER A 257 1.37 -16.34 -16.45
C SER A 257 0.82 -15.61 -15.21
N SER A 258 1.05 -16.19 -14.04
CA SER A 258 0.55 -15.74 -12.74
C SER A 258 1.67 -15.34 -11.79
N GLN A 259 2.78 -14.82 -12.32
CA GLN A 259 3.86 -14.31 -11.50
C GLN A 259 3.48 -12.93 -11.00
N TYR A 260 2.69 -12.90 -9.92
CA TYR A 260 2.30 -11.65 -9.25
C TYR A 260 3.54 -10.99 -8.66
N TRP A 261 3.99 -9.92 -9.30
CA TRP A 261 5.22 -9.23 -8.98
C TRP A 261 4.99 -8.05 -8.03
N ARG A 262 6.08 -7.62 -7.46
CA ARG A 262 6.17 -6.51 -6.50
C ARG A 262 7.14 -5.45 -7.03
N LEU A 263 6.96 -4.22 -6.60
CA LEU A 263 7.93 -3.16 -6.81
C LEU A 263 8.98 -3.24 -5.70
N VAL A 264 10.21 -3.51 -6.07
CA VAL A 264 11.35 -3.48 -5.14
C VAL A 264 11.73 -2.04 -4.81
N PRO A 265 12.42 -1.77 -3.69
CA PRO A 265 12.93 -0.44 -3.41
C PRO A 265 13.80 0.10 -4.56
N GLY A 266 13.58 1.37 -4.90
CA GLY A 266 14.24 2.06 -6.00
C GLY A 266 13.49 1.95 -7.32
N LEU A 267 14.24 1.98 -8.42
CA LEU A 267 13.72 2.00 -9.79
C LEU A 267 13.24 0.61 -10.22
N ASN A 268 12.01 0.55 -10.75
CA ASN A 268 11.44 -0.64 -11.38
C ASN A 268 11.09 -0.31 -12.83
N GLU A 269 11.56 -1.14 -13.74
CA GLU A 269 11.28 -1.03 -15.17
C GLU A 269 10.08 -1.89 -15.53
N LEU A 270 9.01 -1.27 -16.02
CA LEU A 270 7.74 -1.90 -16.32
C LEU A 270 7.45 -1.87 -17.81
N ILE A 271 6.93 -2.98 -18.35
CA ILE A 271 6.48 -3.07 -19.74
C ILE A 271 5.05 -3.57 -19.78
N PHE A 272 4.22 -2.85 -20.52
CA PHE A 272 2.87 -3.29 -20.90
C PHE A 272 2.84 -3.62 -22.39
N ASN A 273 2.35 -4.81 -22.74
CA ASN A 273 2.23 -5.22 -24.14
C ASN A 273 0.91 -5.94 -24.39
N THR A 274 0.50 -6.01 -25.67
CA THR A 274 -0.67 -6.77 -26.16
C THR A 274 -0.30 -7.47 -27.45
N SER A 275 -0.99 -8.56 -27.79
CA SER A 275 -0.68 -9.32 -29.00
C SER A 275 -1.18 -8.67 -30.31
N ASN A 276 -2.00 -7.62 -30.23
CA ASN A 276 -2.55 -6.92 -31.39
C ASN A 276 -2.11 -5.44 -31.39
N SER A 277 -1.43 -5.03 -32.44
CA SER A 277 -0.96 -3.64 -32.61
C SER A 277 -2.10 -2.60 -32.72
N ALA A 278 -3.31 -3.03 -33.11
CA ALA A 278 -4.49 -2.17 -33.23
C ALA A 278 -5.23 -1.96 -31.90
N ASP A 279 -4.76 -2.56 -30.79
CA ASP A 279 -5.36 -2.35 -29.49
C ASP A 279 -5.13 -0.91 -29.00
N THR A 280 -6.13 -0.36 -28.32
CA THR A 280 -6.15 1.04 -27.83
C THR A 280 -6.04 1.12 -26.30
N GLY A 281 -6.11 -0.03 -25.62
CA GLY A 281 -6.09 -0.07 -24.16
C GLY A 281 -4.79 0.42 -23.55
N THR A 282 -4.91 0.92 -22.31
CA THR A 282 -3.81 1.44 -21.50
C THR A 282 -3.74 0.72 -20.17
N ALA A 283 -2.55 0.63 -19.59
CA ALA A 283 -2.37 0.08 -18.26
C ALA A 283 -1.91 1.18 -17.30
N ILE A 284 -2.47 1.17 -16.09
CA ILE A 284 -2.08 2.06 -15.00
C ILE A 284 -1.60 1.19 -13.86
N VAL A 285 -0.46 1.53 -13.29
CA VAL A 285 0.10 0.89 -12.09
C VAL A 285 0.04 1.89 -10.95
N GLU A 286 -0.54 1.47 -9.82
CA GLU A 286 -0.72 2.31 -8.63
C GLU A 286 -0.10 1.62 -7.41
N TRP A 287 0.63 2.37 -6.58
CA TRP A 287 1.25 1.85 -5.37
C TRP A 287 1.42 2.95 -4.31
N TYR A 288 1.69 2.54 -3.10
CA TYR A 288 2.21 3.40 -2.03
C TYR A 288 3.63 2.96 -1.69
N ASN A 289 4.53 3.89 -1.45
CA ASN A 289 5.88 3.56 -1.02
C ASN A 289 5.83 2.85 0.34
N GLY A 290 6.53 1.74 0.47
CA GLY A 290 6.46 0.86 1.64
C GLY A 290 7.65 0.98 2.57
N TYR A 291 7.36 0.97 3.87
CA TYR A 291 8.37 1.04 4.92
C TYR A 291 8.16 -0.08 5.93
N THR A 292 9.25 -0.72 6.37
CA THR A 292 9.19 -1.69 7.46
C THR A 292 9.02 -0.99 8.80
N GLY A 293 9.60 0.18 8.96
CA GLY A 293 9.47 1.01 10.15
C GLY A 293 9.49 2.49 9.78
N VAL A 294 8.91 3.30 10.66
CA VAL A 294 8.93 4.76 10.56
C VAL A 294 10.09 5.25 11.43
N ALA A 295 11.11 5.82 10.80
CA ALA A 295 12.26 6.41 11.47
C ALA A 295 12.06 7.90 11.74
#